data_012a6698ab044ad166d0d704cf0ea857
#
_entry.id   012a6698ab044ad166d0d704cf0ea857
#
_cell.length_a   1.000
_cell.length_b   1.000
_cell.length_c   1.000
_cell.angle_alpha   90.00
_cell.angle_beta   90.00
_cell.angle_gamma   90.00
#
_symmetry.space_group_name_H-M   'P 1'
#
loop_
_entity.id
_entity.type
_entity.pdbx_description
1 polymer ?
#
loop_
_entity_poly.entity_id
_entity_poly.type
_entity_poly.pdbx_seq_one_letter_code
_entity_poly.pdbx_strand_id
1 'polypeptide(L)'
;MSETLVVELCTEELPPKALKRLGEAFAAGIESGLRERGFLDPESVATSYATPRRLAVSVTCVRPVAPDAEVIDKLMPVRAARDASGITEAFSKKMKGLGRLHLATASLDATDGPDRVYIASDGKADYVYLRSLAKGQVLVRGLDESLADAIEQLPIPKLMSYQRPNGSTVKFARPAHRLLALHGTNIVPVSALDLDAGRITDGHRFQSRGELPIATAEAWEPTLAAEGKVIASFGERRARIVAELEIAAAGAEVIMPDDLVDEVTALVEWPKVYTGGFDLAFLEVPQECLILTMQRNQRYFALAGPDGRLQNRFLLV
;
A
#
# COMPACT_ATOMS: atom_id res chain seq x y z
N MET A 1 8.37 -8.04 -19.87
CA MET A 1 7.02 -7.48 -20.10
C MET A 1 6.51 -6.97 -18.77
N SER A 2 5.70 -5.94 -18.78
CA SER A 2 5.06 -5.45 -17.55
C SER A 2 3.95 -6.41 -17.15
N GLU A 3 3.82 -6.70 -15.85
CA GLU A 3 2.83 -7.62 -15.28
C GLU A 3 2.16 -6.95 -14.06
N THR A 4 1.09 -7.54 -13.58
CA THR A 4 0.46 -7.09 -12.33
C THR A 4 1.34 -7.43 -11.13
N LEU A 5 1.46 -6.50 -10.20
CA LEU A 5 2.07 -6.70 -8.89
C LEU A 5 0.97 -6.74 -7.83
N VAL A 6 1.02 -7.70 -6.92
CA VAL A 6 0.23 -7.66 -5.69
C VAL A 6 1.18 -7.76 -4.49
N VAL A 7 0.93 -6.90 -3.50
CA VAL A 7 1.61 -6.93 -2.20
C VAL A 7 0.56 -6.97 -1.11
N GLU A 8 0.66 -7.95 -0.21
CA GLU A 8 -0.26 -8.14 0.90
C GLU A 8 0.50 -8.35 2.21
N LEU A 9 0.06 -7.65 3.24
CA LEU A 9 0.50 -7.83 4.62
C LEU A 9 -0.67 -8.34 5.45
N CYS A 10 -0.61 -9.60 5.91
CA CYS A 10 -1.60 -10.18 6.82
C CYS A 10 -1.21 -9.86 8.28
N THR A 11 -2.20 -9.45 9.08
CA THR A 11 -2.01 -9.00 10.46
C THR A 11 -3.09 -9.55 11.40
N GLU A 12 -2.95 -9.34 12.71
CA GLU A 12 -4.08 -9.36 13.63
C GLU A 12 -4.97 -8.13 13.39
N GLU A 13 -6.14 -8.08 14.06
CA GLU A 13 -7.19 -7.10 13.77
C GLU A 13 -6.70 -5.66 13.89
N LEU A 14 -6.65 -4.98 12.75
CA LEU A 14 -6.28 -3.57 12.62
C LEU A 14 -7.34 -2.66 13.26
N PRO A 15 -6.97 -1.45 13.73
CA PRO A 15 -7.92 -0.53 14.32
C PRO A 15 -9.04 -0.14 13.35
N PRO A 16 -10.33 -0.46 13.62
CA PRO A 16 -11.42 -0.28 12.64
C PRO A 16 -11.54 1.16 12.14
N LYS A 17 -11.47 2.15 13.01
CA LYS A 17 -11.56 3.58 12.66
C LYS A 17 -10.40 4.10 11.79
N ALA A 18 -9.30 3.37 11.72
CA ALA A 18 -8.14 3.74 10.91
C ALA A 18 -8.01 2.87 9.65
N LEU A 19 -8.76 1.76 9.55
CA LEU A 19 -8.52 0.72 8.56
C LEU A 19 -8.52 1.24 7.12
N LYS A 20 -9.57 1.96 6.73
CA LYS A 20 -9.71 2.54 5.39
C LYS A 20 -8.49 3.42 5.04
N ARG A 21 -8.16 4.35 5.93
CA ARG A 21 -7.01 5.25 5.74
C ARG A 21 -5.66 4.51 5.72
N LEU A 22 -5.51 3.44 6.51
CA LEU A 22 -4.31 2.60 6.49
C LEU A 22 -4.16 1.89 5.14
N GLY A 23 -5.25 1.33 4.60
CA GLY A 23 -5.24 0.69 3.28
C GLY A 23 -4.89 1.66 2.15
N GLU A 24 -5.55 2.83 2.14
CA GLU A 24 -5.29 3.87 1.16
C GLU A 24 -3.83 4.36 1.23
N ALA A 25 -3.31 4.61 2.43
CA ALA A 25 -1.92 5.04 2.63
C ALA A 25 -0.90 3.96 2.24
N PHE A 26 -1.17 2.69 2.53
CA PHE A 26 -0.32 1.58 2.14
C PHE A 26 -0.21 1.47 0.62
N ALA A 27 -1.34 1.52 -0.08
CA ALA A 27 -1.38 1.47 -1.53
C ALA A 27 -0.69 2.67 -2.18
N ALA A 28 -1.01 3.88 -1.70
CA ALA A 28 -0.42 5.12 -2.22
C ALA A 28 1.09 5.19 -2.00
N GLY A 29 1.58 4.71 -0.84
CA GLY A 29 3.01 4.68 -0.55
C GLY A 29 3.78 3.76 -1.48
N ILE A 30 3.28 2.54 -1.72
CA ILE A 30 3.89 1.60 -2.66
C ILE A 30 3.80 2.12 -4.10
N GLU A 31 2.64 2.65 -4.53
CA GLU A 31 2.48 3.24 -5.86
C GLU A 31 3.47 4.38 -6.08
N SER A 32 3.52 5.37 -5.18
CA SER A 32 4.43 6.53 -5.29
C SER A 32 5.89 6.08 -5.35
N GLY A 33 6.29 5.17 -4.45
CA GLY A 33 7.64 4.65 -4.42
C GLY A 33 8.07 3.93 -5.71
N LEU A 34 7.19 3.11 -6.28
CA LEU A 34 7.43 2.44 -7.55
C LEU A 34 7.43 3.42 -8.74
N ARG A 35 6.55 4.42 -8.72
CA ARG A 35 6.45 5.44 -9.76
C ARG A 35 7.69 6.32 -9.80
N GLU A 36 8.14 6.81 -8.66
CA GLU A 36 9.35 7.61 -8.52
C GLU A 36 10.60 6.88 -9.00
N ARG A 37 10.64 5.55 -8.81
CA ARG A 37 11.75 4.69 -9.25
C ARG A 37 11.61 4.19 -10.69
N GLY A 38 10.55 4.60 -11.42
CA GLY A 38 10.36 4.32 -12.85
C GLY A 38 9.82 2.93 -13.18
N PHE A 39 9.24 2.21 -12.22
CA PHE A 39 8.65 0.88 -12.46
C PHE A 39 7.25 0.92 -13.06
N LEU A 40 6.55 2.07 -13.00
CA LEU A 40 5.18 2.19 -13.46
C LEU A 40 5.10 2.87 -14.82
N ASP A 41 4.17 2.40 -15.64
CA ASP A 41 3.73 3.07 -16.85
C ASP A 41 2.72 4.18 -16.53
N PRO A 42 2.46 5.15 -17.42
CA PRO A 42 1.45 6.18 -17.20
C PRO A 42 0.04 5.62 -16.93
N GLU A 43 -0.29 4.49 -17.55
CA GLU A 43 -1.56 3.78 -17.42
C GLU A 43 -1.62 2.81 -16.22
N SER A 44 -0.54 2.66 -15.45
CA SER A 44 -0.53 1.81 -14.27
C SER A 44 -1.52 2.33 -13.22
N VAL A 45 -2.38 1.42 -12.74
CA VAL A 45 -3.40 1.70 -11.73
C VAL A 45 -3.11 0.91 -10.48
N ALA A 46 -3.10 1.60 -9.34
CA ALA A 46 -3.02 0.99 -8.02
C ALA A 46 -4.42 0.87 -7.41
N THR A 47 -4.76 -0.32 -6.94
CA THR A 47 -6.01 -0.60 -6.23
C THR A 47 -5.70 -0.96 -4.79
N SER A 48 -6.31 -0.21 -3.86
CA SER A 48 -6.16 -0.41 -2.42
C SER A 48 -7.14 -1.45 -1.90
N TYR A 49 -6.65 -2.33 -1.03
CA TYR A 49 -7.45 -3.32 -0.31
C TYR A 49 -7.15 -3.26 1.18
N ALA A 50 -8.20 -3.30 1.98
CA ALA A 50 -8.08 -3.32 3.44
C ALA A 50 -9.20 -4.16 4.06
N THR A 51 -8.82 -5.14 4.85
CA THR A 51 -9.74 -5.92 5.70
C THR A 51 -9.31 -5.81 7.16
N PRO A 52 -10.13 -6.21 8.13
CA PRO A 52 -9.71 -6.23 9.53
C PRO A 52 -8.32 -6.80 9.75
N ARG A 53 -7.88 -7.74 8.92
CA ARG A 53 -6.65 -8.53 9.13
C ARG A 53 -5.66 -8.45 7.98
N ARG A 54 -5.79 -7.46 7.06
CA ARG A 54 -4.84 -7.25 5.95
C ARG A 54 -4.81 -5.85 5.41
N LEU A 55 -3.67 -5.46 4.91
CA LEU A 55 -3.48 -4.34 3.99
C LEU A 55 -2.90 -4.91 2.71
N ALA A 56 -3.44 -4.51 1.55
CA ALA A 56 -2.88 -4.95 0.29
C ALA A 56 -3.03 -3.90 -0.81
N VAL A 57 -2.23 -4.04 -1.84
CA VAL A 57 -2.30 -3.26 -3.07
C VAL A 57 -2.11 -4.17 -4.27
N SER A 58 -2.88 -3.96 -5.31
CA SER A 58 -2.62 -4.49 -6.65
C SER A 58 -2.23 -3.33 -7.56
N VAL A 59 -1.16 -3.47 -8.32
CA VAL A 59 -0.69 -2.45 -9.27
C VAL A 59 -0.55 -3.09 -10.65
N THR A 60 -1.25 -2.54 -11.64
CA THR A 60 -1.17 -3.03 -13.02
C THR A 60 0.06 -2.51 -13.74
N CYS A 61 0.51 -3.18 -14.78
CA CYS A 61 1.57 -2.74 -15.70
C CYS A 61 2.88 -2.35 -14.98
N VAL A 62 3.36 -3.19 -14.05
CA VAL A 62 4.63 -2.98 -13.33
C VAL A 62 5.77 -3.62 -14.11
N ARG A 63 6.87 -2.87 -14.31
CA ARG A 63 8.07 -3.34 -15.00
C ARG A 63 8.95 -4.19 -14.08
N PRO A 64 9.57 -5.28 -14.56
CA PRO A 64 10.53 -6.05 -13.76
C PRO A 64 11.86 -5.33 -13.55
N VAL A 65 12.17 -4.37 -14.43
CA VAL A 65 13.36 -3.51 -14.38
C VAL A 65 12.93 -2.11 -14.81
N ALA A 66 13.31 -1.11 -14.03
CA ALA A 66 13.12 0.29 -14.39
C ALA A 66 13.95 0.64 -15.65
N PRO A 67 13.53 1.60 -16.47
CA PRO A 67 14.32 2.04 -17.60
C PRO A 67 15.65 2.65 -17.13
N ASP A 68 16.69 2.54 -17.99
CA ASP A 68 17.92 3.27 -17.77
C ASP A 68 17.61 4.77 -17.78
N ALA A 69 18.17 5.51 -16.86
CA ALA A 69 17.93 6.94 -16.69
C ALA A 69 19.21 7.77 -16.89
N GLU A 70 19.07 8.91 -17.55
CA GLU A 70 20.17 9.87 -17.60
C GLU A 70 20.31 10.56 -16.24
N VAL A 71 21.54 10.56 -15.73
CA VAL A 71 21.94 11.26 -14.51
C VAL A 71 22.92 12.36 -14.88
N ILE A 72 22.68 13.55 -14.36
CA ILE A 72 23.57 14.71 -14.55
C ILE A 72 24.13 15.10 -13.18
N ASP A 73 25.40 14.83 -12.99
CA ASP A 73 26.14 15.18 -11.79
C ASP A 73 26.95 16.46 -11.99
N LYS A 74 26.74 17.46 -11.12
CA LYS A 74 27.60 18.63 -11.02
C LYS A 74 28.86 18.27 -10.29
N LEU A 75 30.01 18.27 -10.97
CA LEU A 75 31.26 17.75 -10.43
C LEU A 75 32.08 18.79 -9.65
N MET A 76 32.58 19.80 -10.36
CA MET A 76 33.45 20.84 -9.81
C MET A 76 33.52 22.06 -10.72
N PRO A 77 33.96 23.23 -10.22
CA PRO A 77 34.22 24.40 -11.04
C PRO A 77 35.28 24.11 -12.12
N VAL A 78 35.09 24.65 -13.34
CA VAL A 78 36.04 24.45 -14.48
C VAL A 78 37.46 24.77 -14.09
N ARG A 79 37.70 25.87 -13.34
CA ARG A 79 39.04 26.27 -12.85
C ARG A 79 39.74 25.23 -11.93
N ALA A 80 38.94 24.32 -11.33
CA ALA A 80 39.47 23.23 -10.52
C ALA A 80 39.69 21.94 -11.33
N ALA A 81 39.02 21.83 -12.47
CA ALA A 81 39.10 20.67 -13.36
C ALA A 81 40.18 20.81 -14.45
N ARG A 82 40.44 22.05 -14.90
CA ARG A 82 41.43 22.38 -15.95
C ARG A 82 42.24 23.62 -15.56
N ASP A 83 43.51 23.60 -15.80
CA ASP A 83 44.43 24.71 -15.68
C ASP A 83 45.22 24.93 -16.99
N ALA A 84 46.26 25.76 -16.96
CA ALA A 84 47.10 26.08 -18.13
C ALA A 84 47.86 24.89 -18.69
N SER A 85 48.08 23.83 -17.88
CA SER A 85 48.76 22.60 -18.26
C SER A 85 47.83 21.48 -18.74
N GLY A 86 46.49 21.69 -18.63
CA GLY A 86 45.45 20.75 -19.06
C GLY A 86 44.53 20.28 -17.93
N ILE A 87 44.17 19.01 -17.95
CA ILE A 87 43.29 18.40 -16.94
C ILE A 87 44.04 18.25 -15.62
N THR A 88 43.44 18.71 -14.52
CA THR A 88 44.06 18.65 -13.20
C THR A 88 44.02 17.24 -12.59
N GLU A 89 44.94 16.99 -11.66
CA GLU A 89 44.95 15.73 -10.88
C GLU A 89 43.65 15.59 -10.04
N ALA A 90 43.08 16.70 -9.58
CA ALA A 90 41.81 16.72 -8.82
C ALA A 90 40.63 16.17 -9.63
N PHE A 91 40.51 16.56 -10.88
CA PHE A 91 39.51 16.01 -11.79
C PHE A 91 39.75 14.52 -12.08
N SER A 92 41.00 14.18 -12.40
CA SER A 92 41.39 12.76 -12.65
C SER A 92 41.08 11.87 -11.45
N LYS A 93 41.40 12.31 -10.22
CA LYS A 93 41.03 11.59 -8.99
C LYS A 93 39.50 11.45 -8.81
N LYS A 94 38.76 12.50 -9.08
CA LYS A 94 37.26 12.48 -9.00
C LYS A 94 36.69 11.46 -9.98
N MET A 95 37.13 11.45 -11.23
CA MET A 95 36.69 10.47 -12.23
C MET A 95 37.04 9.03 -11.88
N LYS A 96 38.26 8.81 -11.36
CA LYS A 96 38.67 7.49 -10.84
C LYS A 96 37.80 7.04 -9.68
N GLY A 97 37.51 7.92 -8.74
CA GLY A 97 36.61 7.64 -7.60
C GLY A 97 35.18 7.31 -8.01
N LEU A 98 34.69 7.84 -9.13
CA LEU A 98 33.41 7.52 -9.73
C LEU A 98 33.44 6.27 -10.62
N GLY A 99 34.57 5.57 -10.74
CA GLY A 99 34.72 4.41 -11.62
C GLY A 99 34.76 4.76 -13.13
N ARG A 100 34.94 6.04 -13.47
CA ARG A 100 34.94 6.55 -14.85
C ARG A 100 36.38 6.83 -15.36
N LEU A 101 37.23 5.82 -15.30
CA LEU A 101 38.65 5.97 -15.64
C LEU A 101 38.88 6.53 -17.03
N HIS A 102 38.09 6.13 -18.01
CA HIS A 102 38.16 6.59 -19.40
C HIS A 102 37.93 8.11 -19.56
N LEU A 103 37.21 8.75 -18.60
CA LEU A 103 36.99 10.19 -18.58
C LEU A 103 38.06 10.95 -17.78
N ALA A 104 38.95 10.28 -17.06
CA ALA A 104 39.96 10.91 -16.20
C ALA A 104 40.98 11.80 -16.95
N THR A 105 41.12 11.59 -18.25
CA THR A 105 41.99 12.35 -19.16
C THR A 105 41.26 12.91 -20.37
N ALA A 106 39.90 12.81 -20.39
CA ALA A 106 39.10 13.26 -21.52
C ALA A 106 39.04 14.79 -21.59
N SER A 107 38.91 15.33 -22.81
CA SER A 107 38.61 16.76 -23.01
C SER A 107 37.28 17.13 -22.33
N LEU A 108 37.23 18.28 -21.66
CA LEU A 108 36.02 18.78 -21.05
C LEU A 108 34.98 19.35 -22.07
N ASP A 109 35.36 19.46 -23.33
CA ASP A 109 34.61 20.23 -24.33
C ASP A 109 33.68 19.38 -25.20
N ALA A 110 33.79 18.08 -25.19
CA ALA A 110 32.81 17.09 -25.67
C ALA A 110 33.35 15.67 -25.64
N THR A 111 32.57 14.76 -25.11
CA THR A 111 32.79 13.33 -25.32
C THR A 111 31.52 12.74 -25.91
N ASP A 112 31.68 11.96 -27.00
CA ASP A 112 30.57 11.14 -27.51
C ASP A 112 30.49 9.86 -26.68
N GLY A 113 29.29 9.39 -26.40
CA GLY A 113 29.10 8.14 -25.68
C GLY A 113 28.04 8.22 -24.55
N PRO A 114 27.75 7.09 -23.89
CA PRO A 114 26.78 7.02 -22.83
C PRO A 114 27.18 7.84 -21.58
N ASP A 115 28.49 7.93 -21.32
CA ASP A 115 29.08 8.79 -20.29
C ASP A 115 29.82 9.94 -20.93
N ARG A 116 29.47 11.19 -20.63
CA ARG A 116 30.14 12.37 -21.13
C ARG A 116 30.31 13.47 -20.11
N VAL A 117 31.40 14.18 -20.16
CA VAL A 117 31.61 15.43 -19.42
C VAL A 117 31.38 16.62 -20.34
N TYR A 118 30.84 17.69 -19.79
CA TYR A 118 30.63 18.96 -20.51
C TYR A 118 30.68 20.11 -19.53
N ILE A 119 30.87 21.32 -20.06
CA ILE A 119 30.88 22.55 -19.29
C ILE A 119 29.52 23.24 -19.44
N ALA A 120 28.95 23.68 -18.32
CA ALA A 120 27.79 24.52 -18.29
C ALA A 120 27.87 25.53 -17.14
N SER A 121 27.23 26.69 -17.33
CA SER A 121 27.17 27.73 -16.31
C SER A 121 25.97 27.48 -15.39
N ASP A 122 26.13 27.68 -14.07
CA ASP A 122 25.03 27.71 -13.12
C ASP A 122 24.50 29.13 -12.84
N GLY A 123 24.88 30.10 -13.70
CA GLY A 123 24.55 31.52 -13.57
C GLY A 123 25.52 32.33 -12.71
N LYS A 124 26.44 31.65 -11.99
CA LYS A 124 27.49 32.32 -11.18
C LYS A 124 28.90 31.95 -11.61
N ALA A 125 29.08 30.76 -12.08
CA ALA A 125 30.37 30.21 -12.56
C ALA A 125 30.16 29.05 -13.50
N ASP A 126 31.21 28.71 -14.29
CA ASP A 126 31.21 27.53 -15.14
C ASP A 126 31.66 26.30 -14.35
N TYR A 127 30.87 25.23 -14.46
CA TYR A 127 31.10 23.94 -13.84
C TYR A 127 31.22 22.82 -14.85
N VAL A 128 31.97 21.81 -14.49
CA VAL A 128 32.01 20.54 -15.21
C VAL A 128 30.87 19.67 -14.71
N TYR A 129 30.08 19.17 -15.65
CA TYR A 129 29.01 18.21 -15.43
C TYR A 129 29.37 16.86 -16.03
N LEU A 130 28.98 15.80 -15.37
CA LEU A 130 29.01 14.45 -15.91
C LEU A 130 27.56 14.04 -16.23
N ARG A 131 27.30 13.72 -17.50
CA ARG A 131 26.09 13.05 -17.93
C ARG A 131 26.41 11.57 -18.08
N SER A 132 25.69 10.73 -17.38
CA SER A 132 25.89 9.28 -17.41
C SER A 132 24.53 8.58 -17.53
N LEU A 133 24.57 7.34 -18.05
CA LEU A 133 23.40 6.47 -18.09
C LEU A 133 23.47 5.52 -16.89
N ALA A 134 22.61 5.77 -15.89
CA ALA A 134 22.42 4.86 -14.78
C ALA A 134 21.55 3.68 -15.21
N LYS A 135 22.02 2.47 -14.94
CA LYS A 135 21.25 1.25 -15.18
C LYS A 135 19.98 1.24 -14.34
N GLY A 136 18.86 0.88 -14.97
CA GLY A 136 17.60 0.71 -14.30
C GLY A 136 17.66 -0.30 -13.14
N GLN A 137 17.04 0.05 -12.04
CA GLN A 137 16.96 -0.79 -10.85
C GLN A 137 16.06 -2.01 -11.11
N VAL A 138 16.36 -3.16 -10.51
CA VAL A 138 15.47 -4.34 -10.55
C VAL A 138 14.31 -4.19 -9.58
N LEU A 139 13.13 -4.75 -9.92
CA LEU A 139 11.89 -4.61 -9.13
C LEU A 139 12.05 -5.04 -7.67
N VAL A 140 12.80 -6.11 -7.42
CA VAL A 140 13.04 -6.59 -6.03
C VAL A 140 13.54 -5.47 -5.14
N ARG A 141 14.57 -4.75 -5.58
CA ARG A 141 15.15 -3.65 -4.82
C ARG A 141 14.23 -2.45 -4.72
N GLY A 142 13.60 -2.08 -5.86
CA GLY A 142 12.68 -0.94 -5.87
C GLY A 142 11.44 -1.17 -5.00
N LEU A 143 10.91 -2.40 -4.98
CA LEU A 143 9.78 -2.76 -4.14
C LEU A 143 10.18 -2.84 -2.66
N ASP A 144 11.35 -3.39 -2.35
CA ASP A 144 11.84 -3.47 -0.96
C ASP A 144 11.92 -2.07 -0.32
N GLU A 145 12.54 -1.12 -1.04
CA GLU A 145 12.63 0.28 -0.63
C GLU A 145 11.23 0.94 -0.52
N SER A 146 10.35 0.75 -1.53
CA SER A 146 9.00 1.34 -1.53
C SER A 146 8.10 0.77 -0.43
N LEU A 147 8.23 -0.52 -0.12
CA LEU A 147 7.47 -1.17 0.95
C LEU A 147 7.93 -0.69 2.33
N ALA A 148 9.25 -0.54 2.53
CA ALA A 148 9.79 0.00 3.76
C ALA A 148 9.31 1.43 4.02
N ASP A 149 9.42 2.31 3.00
CA ASP A 149 8.96 3.70 3.06
C ASP A 149 7.45 3.76 3.34
N ALA A 150 6.65 2.95 2.63
CA ALA A 150 5.21 2.90 2.82
C ALA A 150 4.81 2.49 4.25
N ILE A 151 5.46 1.46 4.81
CA ILE A 151 5.20 0.99 6.18
C ILE A 151 5.58 2.05 7.22
N GLU A 152 6.73 2.72 7.03
CA GLU A 152 7.20 3.77 7.96
C GLU A 152 6.26 4.98 7.99
N GLN A 153 5.67 5.33 6.84
CA GLN A 153 4.78 6.49 6.70
C GLN A 153 3.30 6.20 7.00
N LEU A 154 2.95 4.95 7.35
CA LEU A 154 1.55 4.61 7.66
C LEU A 154 1.01 5.46 8.82
N PRO A 155 -0.20 6.04 8.70
CA PRO A 155 -0.83 6.85 9.75
C PRO A 155 -1.39 5.98 10.89
N ILE A 156 -0.51 5.21 11.53
CA ILE A 156 -0.85 4.27 12.61
C ILE A 156 -1.19 5.06 13.89
N PRO A 157 -2.42 4.94 14.43
CA PRO A 157 -2.82 5.68 15.62
C PRO A 157 -2.01 5.31 16.88
N LYS A 158 -1.63 4.04 16.99
CA LYS A 158 -0.86 3.50 18.11
C LYS A 158 0.01 2.35 17.63
N LEU A 159 1.31 2.49 17.80
CA LEU A 159 2.29 1.42 17.56
C LEU A 159 2.31 0.45 18.74
N MET A 160 2.36 -0.84 18.43
CA MET A 160 2.60 -1.92 19.37
C MET A 160 3.97 -2.54 19.10
N SER A 161 4.66 -2.96 20.16
CA SER A 161 5.88 -3.77 20.06
C SER A 161 5.54 -5.22 20.35
N TYR A 162 6.05 -6.13 19.54
CA TYR A 162 5.90 -7.57 19.74
C TYR A 162 7.17 -8.31 19.34
N GLN A 163 7.39 -9.50 19.89
CA GLN A 163 8.55 -10.33 19.60
C GLN A 163 8.21 -11.39 18.56
N ARG A 164 9.17 -11.65 17.68
CA ARG A 164 9.18 -12.78 16.78
C ARG A 164 9.76 -14.03 17.47
N PRO A 165 9.47 -15.24 16.95
CA PRO A 165 10.06 -16.48 17.49
C PRO A 165 11.60 -16.49 17.50
N ASN A 166 12.23 -15.74 16.58
CA ASN A 166 13.71 -15.57 16.53
C ASN A 166 14.24 -14.58 17.59
N GLY A 167 13.37 -13.97 18.41
CA GLY A 167 13.73 -13.00 19.45
C GLY A 167 13.82 -11.54 18.97
N SER A 168 13.64 -11.26 17.69
CA SER A 168 13.60 -9.89 17.19
C SER A 168 12.36 -9.14 17.69
N THR A 169 12.46 -7.82 17.86
CA THR A 169 11.35 -6.95 18.25
C THR A 169 10.88 -6.13 17.06
N VAL A 170 9.62 -6.27 16.72
CA VAL A 170 8.96 -5.54 15.63
C VAL A 170 7.97 -4.55 16.20
N LYS A 171 7.81 -3.40 15.53
CA LYS A 171 6.81 -2.37 15.86
C LYS A 171 5.85 -2.20 14.70
N PHE A 172 4.57 -2.40 14.96
CA PHE A 172 3.51 -2.17 13.97
C PHE A 172 2.17 -1.91 14.65
N ALA A 173 1.12 -1.63 13.89
CA ALA A 173 -0.24 -1.42 14.43
C ALA A 173 -0.77 -2.65 15.18
N ARG A 174 -0.50 -3.84 14.65
CA ARG A 174 -0.82 -5.16 15.17
C ARG A 174 0.25 -6.18 14.73
N PRO A 175 0.39 -7.33 15.40
CA PRO A 175 1.29 -8.36 14.91
C PRO A 175 0.99 -8.74 13.46
N ALA A 176 2.02 -8.68 12.61
CA ALA A 176 1.95 -9.14 11.23
C ALA A 176 2.36 -10.62 11.18
N HIS A 177 1.70 -11.43 10.36
CA HIS A 177 1.91 -12.87 10.31
C HIS A 177 2.52 -13.32 9.00
N ARG A 178 2.17 -12.65 7.90
CA ARG A 178 2.52 -13.08 6.56
C ARG A 178 2.70 -11.89 5.65
N LEU A 179 3.66 -12.01 4.75
CA LEU A 179 3.88 -11.10 3.64
C LEU A 179 3.73 -11.88 2.34
N LEU A 180 2.96 -11.35 1.39
CA LEU A 180 2.88 -11.88 0.03
C LEU A 180 3.30 -10.78 -0.93
N ALA A 181 4.14 -11.12 -1.90
CA ALA A 181 4.49 -10.23 -3.01
C ALA A 181 4.66 -11.06 -4.29
N LEU A 182 3.77 -10.83 -5.26
CA LEU A 182 3.80 -11.50 -6.56
C LEU A 182 3.83 -10.48 -7.69
N HIS A 183 4.69 -10.71 -8.67
CA HIS A 183 4.70 -10.01 -9.95
C HIS A 183 4.38 -11.02 -11.05
N GLY A 184 3.17 -10.95 -11.60
CA GLY A 184 2.61 -12.01 -12.41
C GLY A 184 2.59 -13.34 -11.65
N THR A 185 3.32 -14.33 -12.13
CA THR A 185 3.46 -15.65 -11.51
C THR A 185 4.65 -15.75 -10.54
N ASN A 186 5.52 -14.74 -10.46
CA ASN A 186 6.79 -14.82 -9.76
C ASN A 186 6.70 -14.18 -8.37
N ILE A 187 7.27 -14.83 -7.37
CA ILE A 187 7.47 -14.21 -6.05
C ILE A 187 8.53 -13.11 -6.19
N VAL A 188 8.24 -11.92 -5.67
CA VAL A 188 9.23 -10.86 -5.49
C VAL A 188 9.82 -11.01 -4.08
N PRO A 189 11.09 -11.43 -3.93
CA PRO A 189 11.66 -11.76 -2.63
C PRO A 189 12.07 -10.48 -1.86
N VAL A 190 11.06 -9.80 -1.32
CA VAL A 190 11.21 -8.64 -0.41
C VAL A 190 10.90 -9.05 1.02
N SER A 191 11.35 -8.24 1.98
CA SER A 191 11.12 -8.50 3.41
C SER A 191 10.59 -7.26 4.11
N ALA A 192 9.64 -7.44 5.03
CA ALA A 192 9.12 -6.38 5.87
C ALA A 192 8.66 -6.92 7.22
N LEU A 193 8.84 -6.13 8.29
CA LEU A 193 8.44 -6.49 9.65
C LEU A 193 8.97 -7.86 10.09
N ASP A 194 10.17 -8.23 9.65
CA ASP A 194 10.82 -9.53 9.89
C ASP A 194 10.02 -10.71 9.30
N LEU A 195 9.42 -10.51 8.14
CA LEU A 195 8.71 -11.49 7.33
C LEU A 195 9.27 -11.47 5.92
N ASP A 196 9.53 -12.63 5.35
CA ASP A 196 9.90 -12.79 3.94
C ASP A 196 8.65 -13.00 3.09
N ALA A 197 8.64 -12.39 1.91
CA ALA A 197 7.53 -12.51 0.99
C ALA A 197 7.41 -13.91 0.39
N GLY A 198 6.20 -14.40 0.31
CA GLY A 198 5.82 -15.66 -0.33
C GLY A 198 4.62 -15.50 -1.25
N ARG A 199 3.95 -16.63 -1.54
CA ARG A 199 2.72 -16.68 -2.34
C ARG A 199 1.50 -17.20 -1.58
N ILE A 200 1.62 -17.37 -0.27
CA ILE A 200 0.54 -17.93 0.54
C ILE A 200 -0.15 -16.78 1.27
N THR A 201 -1.47 -16.76 1.21
CA THR A 201 -2.32 -15.87 2.02
C THR A 201 -3.22 -16.66 2.95
N ASP A 202 -3.89 -15.97 3.86
CA ASP A 202 -4.86 -16.55 4.79
C ASP A 202 -6.29 -16.14 4.39
N GLY A 203 -7.21 -17.10 4.40
CA GLY A 203 -8.63 -16.81 4.27
C GLY A 203 -9.28 -16.38 5.59
N HIS A 204 -10.61 -16.27 5.56
CA HIS A 204 -11.42 -15.97 6.75
C HIS A 204 -11.19 -17.00 7.84
N ARG A 205 -10.91 -16.54 9.07
CA ARG A 205 -10.49 -17.37 10.21
C ARG A 205 -11.40 -18.58 10.48
N PHE A 206 -12.69 -18.45 10.26
CA PHE A 206 -13.68 -19.49 10.58
C PHE A 206 -14.35 -20.13 9.36
N GLN A 207 -14.28 -19.51 8.18
CA GLN A 207 -15.02 -19.96 7.00
C GLN A 207 -14.10 -20.50 5.90
N SER A 208 -12.79 -20.27 5.99
CA SER A 208 -11.80 -20.82 5.09
C SER A 208 -11.13 -22.07 5.66
N ARG A 209 -10.51 -22.84 4.77
CA ARG A 209 -9.78 -24.07 5.14
C ARG A 209 -8.31 -23.83 5.52
N GLY A 210 -7.92 -22.57 5.78
CA GLY A 210 -6.55 -22.22 6.18
C GLY A 210 -5.78 -21.52 5.05
N GLU A 211 -4.53 -21.90 4.85
CA GLU A 211 -3.61 -21.30 3.91
C GLU A 211 -4.05 -21.46 2.46
N LEU A 212 -3.97 -20.38 1.70
CA LEU A 212 -4.35 -20.31 0.29
C LEU A 212 -3.12 -19.95 -0.56
N PRO A 213 -2.62 -20.89 -1.37
CA PRO A 213 -1.55 -20.59 -2.33
C PRO A 213 -2.10 -19.80 -3.50
N ILE A 214 -1.50 -18.65 -3.79
CA ILE A 214 -1.88 -17.77 -4.89
C ILE A 214 -1.00 -18.08 -6.11
N ALA A 215 -1.63 -18.43 -7.23
CA ALA A 215 -0.92 -18.80 -8.44
C ALA A 215 -0.30 -17.61 -9.17
N THR A 216 -1.07 -16.53 -9.30
CA THR A 216 -0.65 -15.27 -9.97
C THR A 216 -1.16 -14.05 -9.21
N ALA A 217 -0.57 -12.89 -9.46
CA ALA A 217 -1.01 -11.63 -8.86
C ALA A 217 -2.50 -11.35 -9.15
N GLU A 218 -2.96 -11.62 -10.37
CA GLU A 218 -4.36 -11.40 -10.80
C GLU A 218 -5.33 -12.39 -10.13
N ALA A 219 -4.87 -13.57 -9.75
CA ALA A 219 -5.69 -14.57 -9.08
C ALA A 219 -5.91 -14.30 -7.60
N TRP A 220 -5.16 -13.36 -6.99
CA TRP A 220 -5.19 -13.10 -5.55
C TRP A 220 -6.59 -12.74 -5.05
N GLU A 221 -7.22 -11.71 -5.60
CA GLU A 221 -8.53 -11.24 -5.17
C GLU A 221 -9.65 -12.27 -5.46
N PRO A 222 -9.74 -12.87 -6.67
CA PRO A 222 -10.72 -13.90 -6.94
C PRO A 222 -10.58 -15.14 -6.03
N THR A 223 -9.36 -15.57 -5.72
CA THR A 223 -9.12 -16.70 -4.81
C THR A 223 -9.56 -16.37 -3.39
N LEU A 224 -9.27 -15.17 -2.90
CA LEU A 224 -9.75 -14.71 -1.59
C LEU A 224 -11.27 -14.70 -1.50
N ALA A 225 -11.96 -14.24 -2.53
CA ALA A 225 -13.43 -14.22 -2.56
C ALA A 225 -14.02 -15.64 -2.63
N ALA A 226 -13.53 -16.48 -3.54
CA ALA A 226 -14.09 -17.79 -3.80
C ALA A 226 -13.77 -18.81 -2.69
N GLU A 227 -12.50 -18.93 -2.34
CA GLU A 227 -11.99 -19.95 -1.42
C GLU A 227 -11.73 -19.39 -0.02
N GLY A 228 -11.22 -18.15 0.05
CA GLY A 228 -10.88 -17.48 1.29
C GLY A 228 -12.08 -16.97 2.07
N LYS A 229 -13.24 -16.78 1.46
CA LYS A 229 -14.40 -16.10 2.09
C LYS A 229 -14.01 -14.74 2.66
N VAL A 230 -13.31 -13.96 1.82
CA VAL A 230 -12.86 -12.60 2.11
C VAL A 230 -13.17 -11.71 0.92
N ILE A 231 -13.92 -10.65 1.14
CA ILE A 231 -14.08 -9.54 0.18
C ILE A 231 -12.98 -8.53 0.53
N ALA A 232 -11.89 -8.53 -0.23
CA ALA A 232 -10.72 -7.74 0.07
C ALA A 232 -10.96 -6.23 -0.10
N SER A 233 -11.72 -5.84 -1.14
CA SER A 233 -12.09 -4.46 -1.41
C SER A 233 -12.96 -3.88 -0.30
N PHE A 234 -12.49 -2.80 0.34
CA PHE A 234 -13.27 -2.09 1.36
C PHE A 234 -14.57 -1.53 0.77
N GLY A 235 -14.51 -0.96 -0.43
CA GLY A 235 -15.66 -0.38 -1.13
C GLY A 235 -16.72 -1.41 -1.50
N GLU A 236 -16.32 -2.55 -2.05
CA GLU A 236 -17.27 -3.63 -2.39
C GLU A 236 -17.91 -4.24 -1.15
N ARG A 237 -17.12 -4.44 -0.09
CA ARG A 237 -17.63 -4.95 1.17
C ARG A 237 -18.64 -4.00 1.81
N ARG A 238 -18.36 -2.68 1.77
CA ARG A 238 -19.29 -1.64 2.20
C ARG A 238 -20.58 -1.63 1.39
N ALA A 239 -20.47 -1.67 0.06
CA ALA A 239 -21.62 -1.70 -0.84
C ALA A 239 -22.52 -2.91 -0.59
N ARG A 240 -21.91 -4.09 -0.37
CA ARG A 240 -22.63 -5.31 -0.02
C ARG A 240 -23.38 -5.18 1.31
N ILE A 241 -22.74 -4.60 2.34
CA ILE A 241 -23.38 -4.37 3.64
C ILE A 241 -24.60 -3.48 3.47
N VAL A 242 -24.48 -2.35 2.77
CA VAL A 242 -25.58 -1.41 2.55
C VAL A 242 -26.74 -2.10 1.82
N ALA A 243 -26.47 -2.82 0.74
CA ALA A 243 -27.50 -3.53 -0.01
C ALA A 243 -28.20 -4.61 0.82
N GLU A 244 -27.45 -5.39 1.62
CA GLU A 244 -28.04 -6.41 2.50
C GLU A 244 -28.86 -5.78 3.65
N LEU A 245 -28.46 -4.62 4.18
CA LEU A 245 -29.22 -3.86 5.19
C LEU A 245 -30.55 -3.38 4.62
N GLU A 246 -30.56 -2.80 3.42
CA GLU A 246 -31.79 -2.33 2.74
C GLU A 246 -32.76 -3.49 2.47
N ILE A 247 -32.27 -4.63 2.02
CA ILE A 247 -33.08 -5.83 1.81
C ILE A 247 -33.68 -6.33 3.14
N ALA A 248 -32.86 -6.42 4.20
CA ALA A 248 -33.28 -6.92 5.50
C ALA A 248 -34.26 -5.98 6.24
N ALA A 249 -34.23 -4.69 5.92
CA ALA A 249 -35.15 -3.69 6.48
C ALA A 249 -36.61 -3.95 6.10
N ALA A 250 -36.88 -4.65 4.97
CA ALA A 250 -38.23 -5.01 4.52
C ALA A 250 -39.21 -3.81 4.46
N GLY A 251 -38.74 -2.68 3.92
CA GLY A 251 -39.51 -1.45 3.74
C GLY A 251 -39.46 -0.47 4.90
N ALA A 252 -38.77 -0.78 6.00
CA ALA A 252 -38.43 0.18 7.03
C ALA A 252 -37.24 1.05 6.61
N GLU A 253 -37.11 2.24 7.16
CA GLU A 253 -35.96 3.09 6.99
C GLU A 253 -34.81 2.60 7.89
N VAL A 254 -33.62 2.38 7.31
CA VAL A 254 -32.42 2.03 8.06
C VAL A 254 -31.67 3.28 8.48
N ILE A 255 -31.49 3.47 9.78
CA ILE A 255 -30.66 4.57 10.31
C ILE A 255 -29.20 4.14 10.24
N MET A 256 -28.54 4.50 9.13
CA MET A 256 -27.17 4.05 8.82
C MET A 256 -26.22 5.22 8.49
N PRO A 257 -25.73 5.95 9.52
CA PRO A 257 -24.72 6.98 9.31
C PRO A 257 -23.48 6.40 8.65
N ASP A 258 -22.82 7.16 7.77
CA ASP A 258 -21.67 6.71 6.99
C ASP A 258 -20.51 6.23 7.87
N ASP A 259 -20.25 6.89 8.99
CA ASP A 259 -19.22 6.51 9.95
C ASP A 259 -19.48 5.15 10.62
N LEU A 260 -20.75 4.83 10.89
CA LEU A 260 -21.14 3.52 11.40
C LEU A 260 -20.98 2.43 10.34
N VAL A 261 -21.41 2.69 9.10
CA VAL A 261 -21.22 1.74 7.99
C VAL A 261 -19.74 1.47 7.74
N ASP A 262 -18.90 2.50 7.74
CA ASP A 262 -17.45 2.36 7.57
C ASP A 262 -16.82 1.59 8.74
N GLU A 263 -17.25 1.85 9.99
CA GLU A 263 -16.76 1.11 11.17
C GLU A 263 -17.15 -0.37 11.11
N VAL A 264 -18.39 -0.69 10.75
CA VAL A 264 -18.87 -2.07 10.60
C VAL A 264 -18.16 -2.78 9.44
N THR A 265 -17.97 -2.09 8.32
CA THR A 265 -17.19 -2.61 7.18
C THR A 265 -15.77 -2.98 7.60
N ALA A 266 -15.19 -2.22 8.53
CA ALA A 266 -13.84 -2.45 9.05
C ALA A 266 -13.76 -3.58 10.10
N LEU A 267 -14.87 -4.19 10.50
CA LEU A 267 -14.92 -5.28 11.48
C LEU A 267 -15.11 -6.66 10.85
N VAL A 268 -15.56 -6.74 9.60
CA VAL A 268 -15.94 -7.99 8.94
C VAL A 268 -15.17 -8.20 7.63
N GLU A 269 -14.94 -9.45 7.25
CA GLU A 269 -14.32 -9.84 5.97
C GLU A 269 -15.34 -10.45 4.99
N TRP A 270 -16.41 -11.08 5.53
CA TRP A 270 -17.49 -11.70 4.78
C TRP A 270 -18.82 -11.37 5.42
N PRO A 271 -19.39 -10.20 5.11
CA PRO A 271 -20.59 -9.70 5.78
C PRO A 271 -21.81 -10.57 5.54
N LYS A 272 -22.63 -10.69 6.59
CA LYS A 272 -23.97 -11.26 6.57
C LYS A 272 -24.86 -10.46 7.53
N VAL A 273 -25.97 -9.96 7.01
CA VAL A 273 -26.93 -9.19 7.82
C VAL A 273 -27.92 -10.10 8.53
N TYR A 274 -28.17 -9.81 9.78
CA TYR A 274 -29.17 -10.46 10.62
C TYR A 274 -30.13 -9.43 11.21
N THR A 275 -31.38 -9.86 11.52
CA THR A 275 -32.37 -9.06 12.19
C THR A 275 -32.46 -9.49 13.64
N GLY A 276 -32.34 -8.53 14.56
CA GLY A 276 -32.61 -8.70 15.99
C GLY A 276 -33.86 -7.93 16.42
N GLY A 277 -34.32 -8.20 17.63
CA GLY A 277 -35.44 -7.52 18.23
C GLY A 277 -35.27 -7.33 19.75
N PHE A 278 -36.02 -6.42 20.30
CA PHE A 278 -36.06 -6.16 21.73
C PHE A 278 -37.54 -5.97 22.21
N ASP A 279 -37.73 -6.02 23.52
CA ASP A 279 -39.08 -5.89 24.10
C ASP A 279 -39.67 -4.52 23.78
N LEU A 280 -40.97 -4.49 23.40
CA LEU A 280 -41.73 -3.28 23.08
C LEU A 280 -41.72 -2.25 24.22
N ALA A 281 -41.64 -2.69 25.47
CA ALA A 281 -41.56 -1.83 26.62
C ALA A 281 -40.38 -0.84 26.59
N PHE A 282 -39.29 -1.19 25.92
CA PHE A 282 -38.14 -0.29 25.75
C PHE A 282 -38.45 0.90 24.84
N LEU A 283 -39.49 0.85 24.00
CA LEU A 283 -39.88 2.00 23.17
C LEU A 283 -40.47 3.16 23.99
N GLU A 284 -40.72 2.99 25.29
CA GLU A 284 -41.04 4.07 26.21
C GLU A 284 -39.86 4.98 26.52
N VAL A 285 -38.59 4.47 26.30
CA VAL A 285 -37.39 5.27 26.40
C VAL A 285 -37.27 6.17 25.17
N PRO A 286 -36.80 7.44 25.33
CA PRO A 286 -36.58 8.30 24.19
C PRO A 286 -35.76 7.61 23.09
N GLN A 287 -36.28 7.63 21.86
CA GLN A 287 -35.69 6.85 20.74
C GLN A 287 -34.27 7.25 20.45
N GLU A 288 -33.87 8.52 20.67
CA GLU A 288 -32.53 9.03 20.48
C GLU A 288 -31.50 8.31 21.40
N CYS A 289 -31.93 7.98 22.63
CA CYS A 289 -31.09 7.23 23.59
C CYS A 289 -30.90 5.79 23.13
N LEU A 290 -31.94 5.15 22.62
CA LEU A 290 -31.89 3.79 22.10
C LEU A 290 -31.01 3.72 20.84
N ILE A 291 -31.24 4.62 19.87
CA ILE A 291 -30.47 4.72 18.64
C ILE A 291 -29.00 4.92 18.96
N LEU A 292 -28.69 5.88 19.84
CA LEU A 292 -27.29 6.16 20.23
C LEU A 292 -26.62 4.94 20.87
N THR A 293 -27.33 4.23 21.75
CA THR A 293 -26.83 3.03 22.41
C THR A 293 -26.59 1.90 21.43
N MET A 294 -27.54 1.64 20.52
CA MET A 294 -27.40 0.64 19.48
C MET A 294 -26.20 0.93 18.57
N GLN A 295 -26.05 2.15 18.11
CA GLN A 295 -24.98 2.53 17.19
C GLN A 295 -23.61 2.54 17.88
N ARG A 296 -23.47 3.22 19.03
CA ARG A 296 -22.15 3.43 19.66
C ARG A 296 -21.62 2.21 20.42
N ASN A 297 -22.51 1.45 21.05
CA ASN A 297 -22.07 0.35 21.91
C ASN A 297 -22.13 -0.99 21.19
N GLN A 298 -23.11 -1.21 20.32
CA GLN A 298 -23.38 -2.51 19.70
C GLN A 298 -23.10 -2.54 18.19
N ARG A 299 -22.94 -1.39 17.53
CA ARG A 299 -22.80 -1.25 16.05
C ARG A 299 -24.03 -1.79 15.33
N TYR A 300 -25.20 -1.66 15.93
CA TYR A 300 -26.46 -2.04 15.32
C TYR A 300 -27.05 -0.89 14.51
N PHE A 301 -27.81 -1.24 13.49
CA PHE A 301 -28.54 -0.33 12.63
C PHE A 301 -30.00 -0.34 13.07
N ALA A 302 -30.47 0.79 13.62
CA ALA A 302 -31.84 0.96 14.04
C ALA A 302 -32.77 1.07 12.83
N LEU A 303 -34.02 0.63 13.00
CA LEU A 303 -35.06 0.70 11.98
C LEU A 303 -36.16 1.68 12.40
N ALA A 304 -36.52 2.58 11.48
CA ALA A 304 -37.65 3.49 11.67
C ALA A 304 -38.81 3.11 10.75
N GLY A 305 -40.02 3.31 11.26
CA GLY A 305 -41.26 3.15 10.48
C GLY A 305 -41.52 4.35 9.57
N PRO A 306 -42.57 4.28 8.74
CA PRO A 306 -42.98 5.39 7.86
C PRO A 306 -43.36 6.69 8.60
N ASP A 307 -43.69 6.59 9.89
CA ASP A 307 -43.96 7.70 10.77
C ASP A 307 -42.69 8.30 11.44
N GLY A 308 -41.51 7.80 11.09
CA GLY A 308 -40.24 8.21 11.66
C GLY A 308 -39.96 7.69 13.05
N ARG A 309 -40.83 6.82 13.61
CA ARG A 309 -40.63 6.23 14.92
C ARG A 309 -39.79 4.99 14.88
N LEU A 310 -38.93 4.83 15.91
CA LEU A 310 -38.11 3.67 16.10
C LEU A 310 -38.98 2.39 16.21
N GLN A 311 -38.59 1.35 15.46
CA GLN A 311 -39.18 0.01 15.61
C GLN A 311 -38.40 -0.78 16.70
N ASN A 312 -39.07 -1.79 17.27
CA ASN A 312 -38.42 -2.70 18.22
C ASN A 312 -37.57 -3.78 17.52
N ARG A 313 -37.11 -3.46 16.33
CA ARG A 313 -36.18 -4.29 15.53
C ARG A 313 -34.93 -3.49 15.19
N PHE A 314 -33.85 -4.20 15.00
CA PHE A 314 -32.58 -3.64 14.54
C PHE A 314 -31.88 -4.64 13.60
N LEU A 315 -30.93 -4.14 12.81
CA LEU A 315 -30.08 -4.95 11.98
C LEU A 315 -28.65 -4.97 12.54
N LEU A 316 -27.94 -6.07 12.33
CA LEU A 316 -26.54 -6.25 12.67
C LEU A 316 -25.82 -7.03 11.58
N VAL A 317 -24.50 -6.87 11.49
CA VAL A 317 -23.64 -7.53 10.51
C VAL A 317 -22.67 -8.47 11.21
#